data_04063928fb9da4474c3517aadfaa3535
#
_entry.id   04063928fb9da4474c3517aadfaa3535
#
_cell.length_a   1.000
_cell.length_b   1.000
_cell.length_c   1.000
_cell.angle_alpha   90.00
_cell.angle_beta   90.00
_cell.angle_gamma   90.00
#
_symmetry.space_group_name_H-M   'P 1'
#
loop_
_entity.id
_entity.type
_entity.pdbx_description
1 polymer ?
#
loop_
_entity_poly.entity_id
_entity_poly.type
_entity_poly.pdbx_seq_one_letter_code
_entity_poly.pdbx_strand_id
1 'polypeptide(L)'
;MTQPLAEILRPTKFADFIGQEHLVGNDGIITKLLNNEVTNLPSLILWGPSGVGKTTLARIIAKELNRPFYEFSAVNTKVKDIEAVILEKPIIFLDEIHRFNKAQQDKLLPHVEKGDIILIGATTENPSFEVISPLLSRSRVLILNQLSEEDLKKITNKALKYLKIKIKKDALEFLIEASNSDARILINTLEIASQLTSDSSLSTIHLEQALQKRALSFDKNGDNFYDTI
;
A
#
# COMPACT_ATOMS: atom_id res chain seq x y z
N MET A 1 -2.39 -1.77 23.37
CA MET A 1 -1.43 -2.13 22.31
C MET A 1 -1.10 -0.86 21.54
N THR A 2 0.15 -0.52 21.39
CA THR A 2 0.59 0.64 20.59
C THR A 2 0.41 0.32 19.11
N GLN A 3 -0.12 1.28 18.35
CA GLN A 3 -0.32 1.13 16.91
C GLN A 3 1.04 0.92 16.21
N PRO A 4 1.15 0.04 15.19
CA PRO A 4 2.40 -0.19 14.46
C PRO A 4 2.96 1.10 13.83
N LEU A 5 4.27 1.24 13.82
CA LEU A 5 4.94 2.44 13.30
C LEU A 5 4.56 2.74 11.84
N ALA A 6 4.42 1.71 11.02
CA ALA A 6 3.99 1.84 9.62
C ALA A 6 2.60 2.47 9.47
N GLU A 7 1.70 2.27 10.43
CA GLU A 7 0.39 2.91 10.43
C GLU A 7 0.46 4.34 10.97
N ILE A 8 1.27 4.58 12.02
CA ILE A 8 1.48 5.93 12.58
C ILE A 8 2.09 6.89 11.54
N LEU A 9 3.06 6.41 10.76
CA LEU A 9 3.77 7.20 9.74
C LEU A 9 3.06 7.26 8.40
N ARG A 10 1.91 6.59 8.25
CA ARG A 10 1.15 6.55 7.00
C ARG A 10 0.74 7.96 6.58
N PRO A 11 1.09 8.40 5.36
CA PRO A 11 0.66 9.68 4.84
C PRO A 11 -0.88 9.80 4.80
N THR A 12 -1.37 10.98 5.13
CA THR A 12 -2.81 11.30 5.09
C THR A 12 -3.15 12.40 4.09
N LYS A 13 -2.15 12.92 3.36
CA LYS A 13 -2.26 13.94 2.32
C LYS A 13 -1.28 13.63 1.20
N PHE A 14 -1.58 14.07 -0.03
CA PHE A 14 -0.67 13.91 -1.16
C PHE A 14 0.70 14.56 -0.95
N ALA A 15 0.75 15.73 -0.31
CA ALA A 15 2.01 16.42 0.00
C ALA A 15 2.99 15.60 0.86
N ASP A 16 2.49 14.66 1.65
CA ASP A 16 3.31 13.79 2.50
C ASP A 16 3.61 12.44 1.85
N PHE A 17 2.98 12.14 0.70
CA PHE A 17 3.14 10.89 -0.02
C PHE A 17 4.47 10.91 -0.77
N ILE A 18 5.34 9.94 -0.46
CA ILE A 18 6.69 9.87 -1.02
C ILE A 18 6.70 8.93 -2.20
N GLY A 19 7.34 9.35 -3.28
CA GLY A 19 7.40 8.63 -4.54
C GLY A 19 6.12 8.78 -5.38
N GLN A 20 6.09 8.13 -6.54
CA GLN A 20 4.95 8.11 -7.47
C GLN A 20 4.60 9.51 -8.03
N GLU A 21 5.57 10.37 -8.26
CA GLU A 21 5.37 11.75 -8.75
C GLU A 21 4.52 11.80 -10.03
N HIS A 22 4.64 10.80 -10.89
CA HIS A 22 3.85 10.68 -12.11
C HIS A 22 2.35 10.48 -11.85
N LEU A 23 1.97 10.04 -10.65
CA LEU A 23 0.57 9.89 -10.23
C LEU A 23 0.08 11.07 -9.39
N VAL A 24 0.87 11.50 -8.41
CA VAL A 24 0.45 12.43 -7.35
C VAL A 24 1.16 13.78 -7.36
N GLY A 25 2.19 13.98 -8.20
CA GLY A 25 2.85 15.27 -8.39
C GLY A 25 1.90 16.32 -8.97
N ASN A 26 2.36 17.56 -9.10
CA ASN A 26 1.55 18.68 -9.62
C ASN A 26 0.94 18.36 -11.00
N ASP A 27 1.67 17.68 -11.86
CA ASP A 27 1.23 17.21 -13.17
C ASP A 27 0.72 15.77 -13.16
N GLY A 28 0.64 15.15 -11.99
CA GLY A 28 0.22 13.77 -11.81
C GLY A 28 -1.22 13.52 -12.25
N ILE A 29 -1.46 12.31 -12.73
CA ILE A 29 -2.76 11.95 -13.28
C ILE A 29 -3.88 11.99 -12.23
N ILE A 30 -3.60 11.59 -10.97
CA ILE A 30 -4.57 11.63 -9.88
C ILE A 30 -4.85 13.08 -9.49
N THR A 31 -3.80 13.91 -9.40
CA THR A 31 -3.94 15.34 -9.10
C THR A 31 -4.82 16.02 -10.14
N LYS A 32 -4.61 15.74 -11.42
CA LYS A 32 -5.45 16.28 -12.51
C LYS A 32 -6.88 15.78 -12.45
N LEU A 33 -7.09 14.50 -12.13
CA LEU A 33 -8.43 13.92 -11.99
C LEU A 33 -9.20 14.57 -10.82
N LEU A 34 -8.55 14.88 -9.72
CA LEU A 34 -9.19 15.49 -8.55
C LEU A 34 -9.43 17.00 -8.72
N ASN A 35 -8.53 17.72 -9.42
CA ASN A 35 -8.64 19.17 -9.62
C ASN A 35 -9.66 19.58 -10.70
N ASN A 36 -10.03 18.68 -11.62
CA ASN A 36 -10.91 18.99 -12.74
C ASN A 36 -12.41 18.99 -12.40
N GLU A 37 -12.80 19.23 -11.14
CA GLU A 37 -14.20 19.19 -10.68
C GLU A 37 -14.93 17.91 -11.15
N VAL A 38 -14.17 16.83 -11.32
CA VAL A 38 -14.76 15.56 -11.76
C VAL A 38 -15.63 15.05 -10.63
N THR A 39 -16.91 15.32 -10.73
CA THR A 39 -17.96 14.80 -9.83
C THR A 39 -17.95 13.28 -9.74
N ASN A 40 -17.30 12.60 -10.70
CA ASN A 40 -17.21 11.15 -10.77
C ASN A 40 -15.76 10.72 -11.10
N LEU A 41 -14.98 10.43 -10.07
CA LEU A 41 -13.72 9.70 -10.26
C LEU A 41 -14.04 8.32 -10.86
N PRO A 42 -13.41 7.89 -11.96
CA PRO A 42 -13.59 6.53 -12.46
C PRO A 42 -13.05 5.52 -11.45
N SER A 43 -13.51 4.29 -11.51
CA SER A 43 -12.88 3.21 -10.76
C SER A 43 -11.41 3.07 -11.16
N LEU A 44 -10.58 2.64 -10.23
CA LEU A 44 -9.12 2.56 -10.41
C LEU A 44 -8.64 1.13 -10.17
N ILE A 45 -7.64 0.71 -10.91
CA ILE A 45 -6.84 -0.48 -10.60
C ILE A 45 -5.41 -0.04 -10.35
N LEU A 46 -4.98 -0.18 -9.10
CA LEU A 46 -3.62 0.16 -8.66
C LEU A 46 -2.74 -1.08 -8.82
N TRP A 47 -1.85 -1.05 -9.79
CA TRP A 47 -0.93 -2.15 -10.08
C TRP A 47 0.50 -1.78 -9.70
N GLY A 48 1.17 -2.65 -8.96
CA GLY A 48 2.57 -2.46 -8.59
C GLY A 48 3.01 -3.35 -7.44
N PRO A 49 4.30 -3.36 -7.10
CA PRO A 49 4.88 -4.21 -6.08
C PRO A 49 4.26 -3.98 -4.69
N SER A 50 4.57 -4.88 -3.74
CA SER A 50 4.24 -4.68 -2.32
C SER A 50 4.93 -3.43 -1.77
N GLY A 51 4.33 -2.82 -0.74
CA GLY A 51 4.93 -1.72 0.03
C GLY A 51 5.13 -0.39 -0.68
N VAL A 52 4.68 -0.22 -1.94
CA VAL A 52 4.83 1.03 -2.71
C VAL A 52 3.73 2.08 -2.44
N GLY A 53 2.76 1.76 -1.57
CA GLY A 53 1.76 2.73 -1.11
C GLY A 53 0.37 2.60 -1.72
N LYS A 54 -0.02 1.50 -2.38
CA LYS A 54 -1.36 1.31 -3.00
C LYS A 54 -2.51 1.64 -2.04
N THR A 55 -2.54 1.01 -0.88
CA THR A 55 -3.56 1.24 0.17
C THR A 55 -3.53 2.68 0.68
N THR A 56 -2.34 3.23 0.89
CA THR A 56 -2.17 4.62 1.34
C THR A 56 -2.74 5.60 0.33
N LEU A 57 -2.45 5.40 -0.95
CA LEU A 57 -2.97 6.22 -2.04
C LEU A 57 -4.51 6.18 -2.10
N ALA A 58 -5.11 5.00 -1.98
CA ALA A 58 -6.56 4.84 -1.95
C ALA A 58 -7.21 5.59 -0.77
N ARG A 59 -6.62 5.52 0.43
CA ARG A 59 -7.10 6.26 1.61
C ARG A 59 -7.01 7.78 1.43
N ILE A 60 -5.93 8.28 0.83
CA ILE A 60 -5.77 9.72 0.54
C ILE A 60 -6.84 10.17 -0.46
N ILE A 61 -7.04 9.42 -1.56
CA ILE A 61 -8.07 9.73 -2.56
C ILE A 61 -9.47 9.80 -1.92
N ALA A 62 -9.81 8.83 -1.07
CA ALA A 62 -11.10 8.81 -0.39
C ALA A 62 -11.30 10.01 0.54
N LYS A 63 -10.24 10.42 1.23
CA LYS A 63 -10.26 11.59 2.10
C LYS A 63 -10.43 12.89 1.31
N GLU A 64 -9.74 13.05 0.17
CA GLU A 64 -9.87 14.22 -0.69
C GLU A 64 -11.29 14.33 -1.29
N LEU A 65 -11.92 13.20 -1.60
CA LEU A 65 -13.30 13.16 -2.11
C LEU A 65 -14.36 13.25 -1.02
N ASN A 66 -13.96 13.25 0.26
CA ASN A 66 -14.86 13.25 1.42
C ASN A 66 -15.96 12.18 1.31
N ARG A 67 -15.58 10.96 0.89
CA ARG A 67 -16.50 9.82 0.73
C ARG A 67 -16.21 8.74 1.77
N PRO A 68 -17.23 7.98 2.19
CA PRO A 68 -17.04 6.79 3.00
C PRO A 68 -16.02 5.85 2.35
N PHE A 69 -15.13 5.29 3.13
CA PHE A 69 -14.06 4.41 2.65
C PHE A 69 -14.11 3.09 3.38
N TYR A 70 -14.25 2.01 2.61
CA TYR A 70 -14.23 0.65 3.13
C TYR A 70 -13.09 -0.12 2.50
N GLU A 71 -12.30 -0.75 3.36
CA GLU A 71 -11.13 -1.53 2.98
C GLU A 71 -11.42 -3.01 3.15
N PHE A 72 -11.33 -3.75 2.05
CA PHE A 72 -11.55 -5.18 2.00
C PHE A 72 -10.31 -5.87 1.41
N SER A 73 -10.08 -7.12 1.84
CA SER A 73 -9.10 -8.00 1.22
C SER A 73 -9.83 -9.12 0.49
N ALA A 74 -9.56 -9.28 -0.81
CA ALA A 74 -10.19 -10.31 -1.63
C ALA A 74 -9.92 -11.74 -1.12
N VAL A 75 -8.91 -11.93 -0.27
CA VAL A 75 -8.61 -13.23 0.35
C VAL A 75 -9.70 -13.65 1.33
N ASN A 76 -10.25 -12.71 2.10
CA ASN A 76 -11.14 -13.00 3.23
C ASN A 76 -12.56 -12.45 3.05
N THR A 77 -12.81 -11.63 2.03
CA THR A 77 -14.06 -10.92 1.83
C THR A 77 -14.98 -11.68 0.89
N LYS A 78 -16.26 -11.69 1.20
CA LYS A 78 -17.32 -12.13 0.29
C LYS A 78 -17.95 -10.92 -0.39
N VAL A 79 -18.48 -11.08 -1.61
CA VAL A 79 -19.15 -9.99 -2.32
C VAL A 79 -20.30 -9.39 -1.49
N LYS A 80 -21.02 -10.20 -0.73
CA LYS A 80 -22.09 -9.75 0.18
C LYS A 80 -21.64 -8.72 1.22
N ASP A 81 -20.38 -8.78 1.66
CA ASP A 81 -19.83 -7.85 2.64
C ASP A 81 -19.67 -6.46 2.01
N ILE A 82 -19.32 -6.42 0.71
CA ILE A 82 -19.25 -5.20 -0.09
C ILE A 82 -20.67 -4.68 -0.37
N GLU A 83 -21.59 -5.55 -0.76
CA GLU A 83 -23.00 -5.19 -1.03
C GLU A 83 -23.69 -4.54 0.19
N ALA A 84 -23.31 -4.91 1.40
CA ALA A 84 -23.87 -4.37 2.64
C ALA A 84 -23.61 -2.87 2.84
N VAL A 85 -22.56 -2.31 2.22
CA VAL A 85 -22.16 -0.89 2.40
C VAL A 85 -22.45 -0.01 1.17
N ILE A 86 -22.99 -0.56 0.09
CA ILE A 86 -23.23 0.14 -1.19
C ILE A 86 -24.13 1.37 -1.06
N LEU A 87 -25.12 1.32 -0.18
CA LEU A 87 -26.09 2.42 0.00
C LEU A 87 -25.45 3.75 0.40
N GLU A 88 -24.26 3.72 0.96
CA GLU A 88 -23.51 4.91 1.34
C GLU A 88 -22.73 5.53 0.18
N LYS A 89 -22.82 4.94 -1.02
CA LYS A 89 -22.03 5.33 -2.21
C LYS A 89 -20.54 5.46 -1.90
N PRO A 90 -19.93 4.42 -1.33
CA PRO A 90 -18.58 4.49 -0.81
C PRO A 90 -17.52 4.42 -1.90
N ILE A 91 -16.27 4.67 -1.48
CA ILE A 91 -15.11 4.14 -2.15
C ILE A 91 -14.80 2.78 -1.53
N ILE A 92 -14.77 1.75 -2.37
CA ILE A 92 -14.40 0.39 -1.99
C ILE A 92 -12.94 0.16 -2.41
N PHE A 93 -12.06 0.02 -1.43
CA PHE A 93 -10.71 -0.47 -1.69
C PHE A 93 -10.71 -1.99 -1.56
N LEU A 94 -10.36 -2.69 -2.63
CA LEU A 94 -10.26 -4.14 -2.67
C LEU A 94 -8.81 -4.54 -2.89
N ASP A 95 -8.13 -4.90 -1.80
CA ASP A 95 -6.76 -5.39 -1.86
C ASP A 95 -6.71 -6.80 -2.44
N GLU A 96 -5.64 -7.11 -3.19
CA GLU A 96 -5.43 -8.39 -3.87
C GLU A 96 -6.62 -8.79 -4.77
N ILE A 97 -7.16 -7.84 -5.57
CA ILE A 97 -8.35 -8.06 -6.42
C ILE A 97 -8.24 -9.30 -7.31
N HIS A 98 -7.01 -9.73 -7.67
CA HIS A 98 -6.74 -10.95 -8.44
C HIS A 98 -7.18 -12.23 -7.71
N ARG A 99 -7.39 -12.19 -6.40
CA ARG A 99 -7.92 -13.32 -5.62
C ARG A 99 -9.42 -13.50 -5.75
N PHE A 100 -10.15 -12.51 -6.24
CA PHE A 100 -11.54 -12.68 -6.64
C PHE A 100 -11.61 -13.43 -7.97
N ASN A 101 -12.39 -14.51 -8.00
CA ASN A 101 -12.68 -15.19 -9.25
C ASN A 101 -13.56 -14.33 -10.17
N LYS A 102 -13.65 -14.72 -11.44
CA LYS A 102 -14.42 -13.97 -12.47
C LYS A 102 -15.87 -13.70 -12.05
N ALA A 103 -16.55 -14.70 -11.48
CA ALA A 103 -17.94 -14.55 -11.04
C ALA A 103 -18.10 -13.56 -9.86
N GLN A 104 -17.08 -13.44 -8.99
CA GLN A 104 -17.08 -12.44 -7.92
C GLN A 104 -16.83 -11.04 -8.46
N GLN A 105 -15.92 -10.90 -9.42
CA GLN A 105 -15.67 -9.63 -10.10
C GLN A 105 -16.88 -9.19 -10.91
N ASP A 106 -17.57 -10.09 -11.62
CA ASP A 106 -18.81 -9.81 -12.39
C ASP A 106 -19.90 -9.23 -11.49
N LYS A 107 -20.00 -9.69 -10.24
CA LYS A 107 -20.99 -9.15 -9.29
C LYS A 107 -20.73 -7.69 -8.87
N LEU A 108 -19.51 -7.20 -8.97
CA LEU A 108 -19.17 -5.81 -8.69
C LEU A 108 -19.51 -4.89 -9.86
N LEU A 109 -19.58 -5.43 -11.07
CA LEU A 109 -19.74 -4.67 -12.31
C LEU A 109 -21.00 -3.80 -12.33
N PRO A 110 -22.21 -4.30 -11.97
CA PRO A 110 -23.43 -3.48 -11.96
C PRO A 110 -23.32 -2.25 -11.04
N HIS A 111 -22.63 -2.36 -9.92
CA HIS A 111 -22.46 -1.28 -8.96
C HIS A 111 -21.44 -0.23 -9.43
N VAL A 112 -20.40 -0.68 -10.14
CA VAL A 112 -19.45 0.23 -10.81
C VAL A 112 -20.14 0.97 -11.95
N GLU A 113 -20.95 0.27 -12.78
CA GLU A 113 -21.65 0.86 -13.91
C GLU A 113 -22.69 1.90 -13.49
N LYS A 114 -23.42 1.66 -12.42
CA LYS A 114 -24.41 2.59 -11.88
C LYS A 114 -23.78 3.75 -11.10
N GLY A 115 -22.50 3.68 -10.79
CA GLY A 115 -21.83 4.65 -9.91
C GLY A 115 -22.25 4.54 -8.45
N ASP A 116 -22.81 3.38 -8.05
CA ASP A 116 -23.14 3.09 -6.65
C ASP A 116 -21.89 3.03 -5.79
N ILE A 117 -20.77 2.59 -6.38
CA ILE A 117 -19.44 2.56 -5.75
C ILE A 117 -18.37 3.15 -6.68
N ILE A 118 -17.30 3.65 -6.10
CA ILE A 118 -16.02 3.82 -6.79
C ILE A 118 -15.14 2.66 -6.33
N LEU A 119 -14.81 1.76 -7.24
CA LEU A 119 -13.91 0.65 -6.92
C LEU A 119 -12.44 1.07 -7.12
N ILE A 120 -11.62 0.87 -6.09
CA ILE A 120 -10.16 0.96 -6.19
C ILE A 120 -9.60 -0.44 -5.91
N GLY A 121 -9.36 -1.21 -6.96
CA GLY A 121 -8.70 -2.52 -6.86
C GLY A 121 -7.20 -2.37 -6.75
N ALA A 122 -6.55 -3.15 -5.90
CA ALA A 122 -5.09 -3.22 -5.82
C ALA A 122 -4.59 -4.62 -6.15
N THR A 123 -3.49 -4.72 -6.87
CA THR A 123 -2.88 -5.99 -7.25
C THR A 123 -1.37 -5.86 -7.46
N THR A 124 -0.65 -6.94 -7.20
CA THR A 124 0.75 -7.13 -7.61
C THR A 124 0.86 -7.82 -8.96
N GLU A 125 -0.19 -8.51 -9.39
CA GLU A 125 -0.26 -9.27 -10.65
C GLU A 125 -0.68 -8.36 -11.81
N ASN A 126 -0.36 -8.77 -13.04
CA ASN A 126 -0.75 -8.00 -14.23
C ASN A 126 -2.28 -7.99 -14.39
N PRO A 127 -2.93 -6.82 -14.27
CA PRO A 127 -4.38 -6.74 -14.29
C PRO A 127 -5.00 -7.18 -15.61
N SER A 128 -4.25 -7.17 -16.72
CA SER A 128 -4.77 -7.64 -18.02
C SER A 128 -5.10 -9.14 -18.04
N PHE A 129 -4.51 -9.92 -17.14
CA PHE A 129 -4.79 -11.35 -17.02
C PHE A 129 -5.73 -11.68 -15.87
N GLU A 130 -5.72 -10.87 -14.82
CA GLU A 130 -6.36 -11.16 -13.54
C GLU A 130 -7.70 -10.43 -13.35
N VAL A 131 -7.88 -9.28 -14.00
CA VAL A 131 -9.12 -8.51 -13.90
C VAL A 131 -9.95 -8.71 -15.17
N ILE A 132 -11.26 -8.95 -15.01
CA ILE A 132 -12.15 -9.17 -16.15
C ILE A 132 -12.22 -7.94 -17.06
N SER A 133 -12.29 -8.16 -18.37
CA SER A 133 -12.29 -7.10 -19.37
C SER A 133 -13.41 -6.06 -19.18
N PRO A 134 -14.65 -6.43 -18.78
CA PRO A 134 -15.71 -5.45 -18.50
C PRO A 134 -15.34 -4.48 -17.37
N LEU A 135 -14.64 -4.95 -16.32
CA LEU A 135 -14.22 -4.12 -15.21
C LEU A 135 -13.05 -3.22 -15.61
N LEU A 136 -12.09 -3.74 -16.39
CA LEU A 136 -10.97 -2.96 -16.92
C LEU A 136 -11.44 -1.84 -17.84
N SER A 137 -12.45 -2.08 -18.69
CA SER A 137 -12.99 -1.05 -19.59
C SER A 137 -13.67 0.12 -18.87
N ARG A 138 -14.03 -0.06 -17.60
CA ARG A 138 -14.68 0.95 -16.73
C ARG A 138 -13.76 1.49 -15.65
N SER A 139 -12.53 1.02 -15.63
CA SER A 139 -11.54 1.39 -14.65
C SER A 139 -10.31 2.00 -15.34
N ARG A 140 -9.58 2.82 -14.61
CA ARG A 140 -8.27 3.30 -15.05
C ARG A 140 -7.17 2.54 -14.33
N VAL A 141 -6.30 1.89 -15.09
CA VAL A 141 -5.13 1.22 -14.53
C VAL A 141 -4.05 2.27 -14.26
N LEU A 142 -3.58 2.32 -13.02
CA LEU A 142 -2.49 3.19 -12.58
C LEU A 142 -1.33 2.30 -12.10
N ILE A 143 -0.16 2.52 -12.68
CA ILE A 143 1.04 1.75 -12.35
C ILE A 143 1.78 2.47 -11.25
N LEU A 144 2.01 1.79 -10.13
CA LEU A 144 2.88 2.26 -9.06
C LEU A 144 4.27 1.62 -9.25
N ASN A 145 5.26 2.47 -9.39
CA ASN A 145 6.64 2.05 -9.56
C ASN A 145 7.26 1.61 -8.22
N GLN A 146 8.33 0.84 -8.28
CA GLN A 146 9.18 0.59 -7.12
C GLN A 146 9.67 1.92 -6.54
N LEU A 147 9.78 1.98 -5.21
CA LEU A 147 10.35 3.14 -4.54
C LEU A 147 11.85 3.22 -4.83
N SER A 148 12.32 4.40 -5.17
CA SER A 148 13.74 4.66 -5.35
C SER A 148 14.50 4.66 -4.03
N GLU A 149 15.82 4.52 -4.07
CA GLU A 149 16.64 4.67 -2.86
C GLU A 149 16.44 6.03 -2.18
N GLU A 150 16.23 7.09 -2.96
CA GLU A 150 15.97 8.42 -2.41
C GLU A 150 14.64 8.48 -1.68
N ASP A 151 13.60 7.80 -2.20
CA ASP A 151 12.30 7.71 -1.55
C ASP A 151 12.41 6.93 -0.24
N LEU A 152 13.12 5.80 -0.26
CA LEU A 152 13.38 5.00 0.94
C LEU A 152 14.20 5.78 1.98
N LYS A 153 15.20 6.57 1.57
CA LYS A 153 15.94 7.48 2.46
C LYS A 153 15.01 8.52 3.10
N LYS A 154 14.09 9.11 2.33
CA LYS A 154 13.11 10.07 2.87
C LYS A 154 12.19 9.40 3.89
N ILE A 155 11.68 8.20 3.59
CA ILE A 155 10.83 7.42 4.51
C ILE A 155 11.60 7.06 5.78
N THR A 156 12.85 6.58 5.65
CA THR A 156 13.73 6.27 6.77
C THR A 156 13.92 7.50 7.68
N ASN A 157 14.22 8.65 7.11
CA ASN A 157 14.42 9.88 7.87
C ASN A 157 13.16 10.31 8.65
N LYS A 158 11.96 10.14 8.07
CA LYS A 158 10.69 10.37 8.80
C LYS A 158 10.55 9.41 9.98
N ALA A 159 10.86 8.13 9.79
CA ALA A 159 10.80 7.12 10.85
C ALA A 159 11.81 7.39 11.97
N LEU A 160 13.05 7.68 11.64
CA LEU A 160 14.12 8.00 12.60
C LEU A 160 13.77 9.26 13.43
N LYS A 161 13.22 10.29 12.78
CA LYS A 161 12.76 11.51 13.45
C LYS A 161 11.65 11.20 14.48
N TYR A 162 10.70 10.35 14.12
CA TYR A 162 9.62 9.93 15.01
C TYR A 162 10.16 9.12 16.20
N LEU A 163 11.04 8.16 15.92
CA LEU A 163 11.67 7.30 16.93
C LEU A 163 12.72 8.03 17.79
N LYS A 164 13.13 9.25 17.40
CA LYS A 164 14.19 10.04 18.04
C LYS A 164 15.55 9.31 18.15
N ILE A 165 15.86 8.51 17.15
CA ILE A 165 17.12 7.75 17.05
C ILE A 165 17.88 8.13 15.79
N LYS A 166 19.18 7.79 15.75
CA LYS A 166 20.06 7.97 14.59
C LYS A 166 20.34 6.61 13.94
N ILE A 167 20.85 6.64 12.72
CA ILE A 167 21.34 5.45 12.03
C ILE A 167 22.73 5.74 11.46
N LYS A 168 23.64 4.77 11.54
CA LYS A 168 24.95 4.85 10.89
C LYS A 168 24.80 4.71 9.38
N LYS A 169 25.75 5.25 8.61
CA LYS A 169 25.67 5.27 7.14
C LYS A 169 25.62 3.86 6.54
N ASP A 170 26.50 2.99 7.01
CA ASP A 170 26.55 1.57 6.61
C ASP A 170 25.23 0.83 6.92
N ALA A 171 24.66 1.09 8.09
CA ALA A 171 23.38 0.53 8.48
C ALA A 171 22.22 1.06 7.63
N LEU A 172 22.24 2.34 7.20
CA LEU A 172 21.24 2.90 6.30
C LEU A 172 21.28 2.24 4.91
N GLU A 173 22.48 2.07 4.35
CA GLU A 173 22.68 1.40 3.06
C GLU A 173 22.17 -0.05 3.13
N PHE A 174 22.55 -0.79 4.16
CA PHE A 174 22.05 -2.15 4.42
C PHE A 174 20.51 -2.20 4.54
N LEU A 175 19.91 -1.29 5.29
CA LEU A 175 18.45 -1.25 5.47
C LEU A 175 17.71 -1.04 4.15
N ILE A 176 18.20 -0.13 3.31
CA ILE A 176 17.62 0.17 2.00
C ILE A 176 17.66 -1.06 1.09
N GLU A 177 18.82 -1.71 1.01
CA GLU A 177 19.01 -2.93 0.24
C GLU A 177 18.08 -4.05 0.74
N ALA A 178 18.10 -4.33 2.05
CA ALA A 178 17.32 -5.39 2.67
C ALA A 178 15.79 -5.15 2.59
N SER A 179 15.35 -3.90 2.41
CA SER A 179 13.93 -3.56 2.25
C SER A 179 13.35 -3.95 0.90
N ASN A 180 14.19 -4.20 -0.11
CA ASN A 180 13.80 -4.55 -1.48
C ASN A 180 12.70 -3.61 -2.03
N SER A 181 12.87 -2.31 -1.89
CA SER A 181 11.92 -1.25 -2.29
C SER A 181 10.54 -1.29 -1.61
N ASP A 182 10.37 -2.07 -0.56
CA ASP A 182 9.13 -2.17 0.23
C ASP A 182 9.22 -1.28 1.49
N ALA A 183 8.46 -0.16 1.50
CA ALA A 183 8.44 0.77 2.64
C ALA A 183 7.90 0.13 3.93
N ARG A 184 7.02 -0.87 3.84
CA ARG A 184 6.47 -1.57 5.01
C ARG A 184 7.55 -2.43 5.66
N ILE A 185 8.36 -3.13 4.85
CA ILE A 185 9.52 -3.90 5.34
C ILE A 185 10.50 -2.96 6.03
N LEU A 186 10.85 -1.85 5.39
CA LEU A 186 11.79 -0.86 5.91
C LEU A 186 11.33 -0.31 7.27
N ILE A 187 10.09 0.17 7.37
CA ILE A 187 9.57 0.77 8.61
C ILE A 187 9.46 -0.26 9.73
N ASN A 188 8.97 -1.47 9.44
CA ASN A 188 8.87 -2.53 10.44
C ASN A 188 10.25 -2.98 10.96
N THR A 189 11.25 -3.04 10.07
CA THR A 189 12.63 -3.36 10.47
C THR A 189 13.19 -2.27 11.40
N LEU A 190 12.96 -1.00 11.10
CA LEU A 190 13.35 0.11 11.98
C LEU A 190 12.64 0.05 13.34
N GLU A 191 11.34 -0.23 13.34
CA GLU A 191 10.56 -0.36 14.59
C GLU A 191 11.13 -1.44 15.49
N ILE A 192 11.37 -2.64 14.94
CA ILE A 192 11.94 -3.77 15.68
C ILE A 192 13.36 -3.44 16.14
N ALA A 193 14.22 -2.92 15.27
CA ALA A 193 15.60 -2.57 15.59
C ALA A 193 15.67 -1.52 16.71
N SER A 194 14.76 -0.56 16.71
CA SER A 194 14.69 0.47 17.76
C SER A 194 14.36 -0.09 19.15
N GLN A 195 13.67 -1.23 19.21
CA GLN A 195 13.34 -1.92 20.46
C GLN A 195 14.48 -2.84 20.95
N LEU A 196 15.44 -3.17 20.08
CA LEU A 196 16.57 -4.04 20.40
C LEU A 196 17.79 -3.30 20.93
N THR A 197 17.82 -1.97 20.82
CA THR A 197 18.95 -1.16 21.27
C THR A 197 18.53 -0.19 22.36
N SER A 198 19.40 -0.03 23.35
CA SER A 198 19.34 1.09 24.31
C SER A 198 20.14 2.30 23.82
N ASP A 199 20.89 2.15 22.75
CA ASP A 199 21.73 3.21 22.17
C ASP A 199 20.87 4.17 21.35
N SER A 200 21.30 5.41 21.27
CA SER A 200 20.66 6.44 20.44
C SER A 200 20.95 6.29 18.93
N SER A 201 21.69 5.24 18.52
CA SER A 201 22.12 5.03 17.14
C SER A 201 22.04 3.56 16.72
N LEU A 202 21.34 3.30 15.62
CA LEU A 202 21.26 1.99 15.00
C LEU A 202 22.52 1.65 14.20
N SER A 203 22.97 0.40 14.36
CA SER A 203 24.03 -0.22 13.57
C SER A 203 23.48 -1.37 12.73
N THR A 204 24.27 -1.88 11.78
CA THR A 204 23.91 -3.02 10.93
C THR A 204 23.51 -4.25 11.75
N ILE A 205 24.18 -4.52 12.87
CA ILE A 205 23.88 -5.65 13.76
C ILE A 205 22.42 -5.59 14.28
N HIS A 206 21.95 -4.41 14.68
CA HIS A 206 20.57 -4.25 15.17
C HIS A 206 19.53 -4.53 14.06
N LEU A 207 19.85 -4.15 12.82
CA LEU A 207 18.98 -4.40 11.66
C LEU A 207 18.95 -5.87 11.27
N GLU A 208 20.11 -6.55 11.28
CA GLU A 208 20.22 -7.99 11.04
C GLU A 208 19.40 -8.78 12.06
N GLN A 209 19.53 -8.44 13.35
CA GLN A 209 18.73 -9.06 14.41
C GLN A 209 17.22 -8.81 14.22
N ALA A 210 16.83 -7.61 13.77
CA ALA A 210 15.44 -7.29 13.50
C ALA A 210 14.88 -8.11 12.32
N LEU A 211 15.67 -8.29 11.25
CA LEU A 211 15.29 -9.11 10.09
C LEU A 211 15.19 -10.60 10.44
N GLN A 212 16.13 -11.15 11.24
CA GLN A 212 16.09 -12.53 11.70
C GLN A 212 14.86 -12.81 12.59
N LYS A 213 14.53 -11.91 13.52
CA LYS A 213 13.28 -12.01 14.31
C LYS A 213 12.04 -12.04 13.44
N ARG A 214 12.05 -11.30 12.35
CA ARG A 214 10.95 -11.28 11.39
C ARG A 214 10.84 -12.61 10.65
N ALA A 215 11.92 -13.18 10.14
CA ALA A 215 11.91 -14.48 9.46
C ALA A 215 11.33 -15.58 10.36
N LEU A 216 11.79 -15.65 11.61
CA LEU A 216 11.27 -16.61 12.60
C LEU A 216 9.78 -16.41 12.95
N SER A 217 9.26 -15.19 12.82
CA SER A 217 7.82 -14.92 13.06
C SER A 217 6.94 -15.39 11.91
N PHE A 218 7.43 -15.35 10.67
CA PHE A 218 6.74 -15.88 9.50
C PHE A 218 6.72 -17.41 9.49
N ASP A 219 7.83 -18.06 9.87
CA ASP A 219 7.94 -19.50 9.92
C ASP A 219 6.95 -20.16 10.93
N LYS A 220 6.65 -19.47 12.03
CA LYS A 220 5.63 -19.91 12.99
C LYS A 220 4.19 -19.88 12.47
N ASN A 221 3.91 -19.14 11.40
CA ASN A 221 2.60 -19.04 10.77
C ASN A 221 2.41 -19.93 9.53
N GLY A 222 3.37 -20.82 9.23
CA GLY A 222 3.18 -21.96 8.33
C GLY A 222 3.42 -21.68 6.85
N ASP A 223 4.12 -20.63 6.46
CA ASP A 223 4.58 -20.45 5.07
C ASP A 223 6.03 -20.95 4.96
N ASN A 224 6.21 -22.12 4.39
CA ASN A 224 7.50 -22.75 4.10
C ASN A 224 8.34 -21.88 3.16
N PHE A 225 9.39 -21.28 3.68
CA PHE A 225 10.52 -20.77 2.91
C PHE A 225 11.70 -21.76 3.03
N TYR A 226 11.54 -22.92 2.42
CA TYR A 226 12.67 -23.77 2.04
C TYR A 226 12.41 -24.23 0.61
N ASP A 227 12.97 -23.48 -0.34
CA ASP A 227 13.53 -23.96 -1.59
C ASP A 227 14.11 -22.76 -2.36
N THR A 228 15.38 -22.49 -2.14
CA THR A 228 16.34 -22.09 -3.19
C THR A 228 17.74 -21.98 -2.56
N ILE A 229 18.48 -23.05 -2.61
CA ILE A 229 19.93 -23.06 -2.71
C ILE A 229 20.29 -23.50 -4.12
#